data_3799ff9cca3c92212139587ef0e4ccdb
#
_entry.id   3799ff9cca3c92212139587ef0e4ccdb
#
_cell.length_a   1.000
_cell.length_b   1.000
_cell.length_c   1.000
_cell.angle_alpha   90.00
_cell.angle_beta   90.00
_cell.angle_gamma   90.00
#
_symmetry.space_group_name_H-M   'P 1'
#
loop_
_entity.id
_entity.type
_entity.pdbx_description
1 polymer ?
#
loop_
_entity_poly.entity_id
_entity_poly.type
_entity_poly.pdbx_seq_one_letter_code
_entity_poly.pdbx_strand_id
1 'polypeptide(L)'
;MSGQSGLGKGSGMDMMAGIDVLVSEVGPRDGLQSIAPVMPTAAKLAWIDALVAAGVREIEVGSFVPAHLLPQLADTGEVVRSVKARHPRLHVAVLVPNAKGAEAAIAAGADKLTLPLSASETHSLKNLRRTHAQVFDEVARIVELLSAIPAGQRPQFEGAVSTAFGCTLEGEVPEARVVALAERLIALGCDEVGLSDTSGYANPAQVRRLVKAVHAAIGPERMTGLHLHNTRGLGLANVVAGLEVGVTTFDSSQGGLGGCPFAPGASGNIVTEDLVFMLEAMGLNTGIDLDGLARARAVLADALPGEPLYGFVPDAGLPLGFRRAA
;
A
#
# COMPACT_ATOMS: atom_id res chain seq x y z
N MET A 1 -8.54 40.52 -0.26
CA MET A 1 -7.16 40.09 -0.58
C MET A 1 -7.10 38.63 -0.18
N SER A 2 -7.30 37.74 -1.14
CA SER A 2 -7.37 36.29 -0.99
C SER A 2 -5.96 35.73 -1.07
N GLY A 3 -5.41 35.30 0.07
CA GLY A 3 -4.16 34.55 0.14
C GLY A 3 -4.41 33.09 -0.28
N GLN A 4 -4.11 32.76 -1.52
CA GLN A 4 -3.94 31.37 -1.94
C GLN A 4 -2.62 30.86 -1.32
N SER A 5 -2.73 29.97 -0.32
CA SER A 5 -1.61 29.16 0.15
C SER A 5 -1.30 28.14 -0.95
N GLY A 6 -0.28 28.43 -1.78
CA GLY A 6 0.25 27.50 -2.75
C GLY A 6 0.92 26.33 -2.03
N LEU A 7 0.25 25.19 -1.98
CA LEU A 7 0.90 23.91 -1.74
C LEU A 7 1.85 23.68 -2.94
N GLY A 8 3.15 23.70 -2.66
CA GLY A 8 4.17 23.44 -3.67
C GLY A 8 3.95 22.05 -4.29
N LYS A 9 3.50 22.04 -5.55
CA LYS A 9 3.57 20.83 -6.37
C LYS A 9 5.04 20.49 -6.55
N GLY A 10 5.52 19.54 -5.77
CA GLY A 10 6.78 18.89 -6.06
C GLY A 10 6.72 18.32 -7.48
N SER A 11 7.84 18.27 -8.16
CA SER A 11 8.00 17.73 -9.52
C SER A 11 7.82 16.20 -9.59
N GLY A 12 6.93 15.61 -8.77
CA GLY A 12 6.42 14.27 -8.89
C GLY A 12 5.52 14.21 -10.11
N MET A 13 5.77 13.24 -10.98
CA MET A 13 4.88 12.93 -12.08
C MET A 13 3.48 12.73 -11.50
N ASP A 14 2.48 13.34 -12.10
CA ASP A 14 1.09 13.14 -11.70
C ASP A 14 0.72 11.67 -11.96
N MET A 15 0.76 10.86 -10.90
CA MET A 15 0.49 9.42 -10.99
C MET A 15 -0.94 9.14 -11.44
N MET A 16 -1.85 10.08 -11.20
CA MET A 16 -3.24 10.00 -11.62
C MET A 16 -3.46 10.46 -13.08
N ALA A 17 -2.42 10.97 -13.76
CA ALA A 17 -2.60 11.45 -15.13
C ALA A 17 -3.15 10.37 -16.05
N GLY A 18 -4.37 10.55 -16.54
CA GLY A 18 -5.06 9.64 -17.47
C GLY A 18 -5.52 8.31 -16.84
N ILE A 19 -5.65 8.22 -15.49
CA ILE A 19 -6.31 7.11 -14.81
C ILE A 19 -7.34 7.64 -13.80
N ASP A 20 -8.32 6.81 -13.48
CA ASP A 20 -9.36 7.12 -12.49
C ASP A 20 -8.99 6.57 -11.11
N VAL A 21 -8.30 5.41 -11.07
CA VAL A 21 -7.93 4.71 -9.85
C VAL A 21 -6.48 4.25 -9.92
N LEU A 22 -5.71 4.60 -8.89
CA LEU A 22 -4.36 4.08 -8.70
C LEU A 22 -4.43 2.72 -8.00
N VAL A 23 -3.86 1.70 -8.63
CA VAL A 23 -3.60 0.41 -8.01
C VAL A 23 -2.14 0.40 -7.57
N SER A 24 -1.91 0.37 -6.26
CA SER A 24 -0.59 0.27 -5.64
C SER A 24 -0.28 -1.22 -5.41
N GLU A 25 0.78 -1.71 -6.04
CA GLU A 25 1.18 -3.12 -5.92
C GLU A 25 2.07 -3.31 -4.69
N VAL A 26 1.58 -4.05 -3.70
CA VAL A 26 2.32 -4.29 -2.45
C VAL A 26 2.88 -5.71 -2.32
N GLY A 27 2.72 -6.54 -3.31
CA GLY A 27 3.23 -7.92 -3.32
C GLY A 27 4.73 -8.02 -3.03
N PRO A 28 5.59 -7.18 -3.64
CA PRO A 28 7.02 -7.20 -3.39
C PRO A 28 7.43 -6.83 -1.94
N ARG A 29 6.57 -6.17 -1.18
CA ARG A 29 6.76 -5.91 0.25
C ARG A 29 5.86 -6.77 1.13
N ASP A 30 4.55 -6.51 1.13
CA ASP A 30 3.60 -7.13 2.05
C ASP A 30 3.40 -8.62 1.76
N GLY A 31 3.32 -8.94 0.48
CA GLY A 31 3.27 -10.32 0.02
C GLY A 31 4.50 -11.11 0.46
N LEU A 32 5.70 -10.63 0.10
CA LEU A 32 6.95 -11.35 0.40
C LEU A 32 7.27 -11.43 1.88
N GLN A 33 6.94 -10.42 2.70
CA GLN A 33 7.20 -10.48 4.13
C GLN A 33 6.40 -11.57 4.85
N SER A 34 5.28 -12.00 4.27
CA SER A 34 4.32 -12.92 4.90
C SER A 34 4.57 -14.38 4.54
N ILE A 35 5.55 -14.68 3.68
CA ILE A 35 5.92 -16.03 3.26
C ILE A 35 7.26 -16.47 3.85
N ALA A 36 7.49 -17.79 3.91
CA ALA A 36 8.75 -18.32 4.43
C ALA A 36 9.93 -18.22 3.45
N PRO A 37 9.76 -18.43 2.12
CA PRO A 37 10.85 -18.33 1.17
C PRO A 37 11.43 -16.91 1.08
N VAL A 38 12.74 -16.84 0.83
CA VAL A 38 13.45 -15.60 0.50
C VAL A 38 13.66 -15.56 -1.01
N MET A 39 12.91 -14.68 -1.69
CA MET A 39 13.07 -14.49 -3.14
C MET A 39 14.41 -13.83 -3.44
N PRO A 40 15.23 -14.35 -4.37
CA PRO A 40 16.47 -13.70 -4.77
C PRO A 40 16.24 -12.30 -5.35
N THR A 41 17.15 -11.36 -5.10
CA THR A 41 17.04 -9.96 -5.59
C THR A 41 16.81 -9.90 -7.10
N ALA A 42 17.53 -10.73 -7.89
CA ALA A 42 17.33 -10.76 -9.33
C ALA A 42 15.90 -11.16 -9.75
N ALA A 43 15.27 -12.08 -9.00
CA ALA A 43 13.90 -12.51 -9.26
C ALA A 43 12.89 -11.39 -8.86
N LYS A 44 13.11 -10.69 -7.74
CA LYS A 44 12.32 -9.51 -7.37
C LYS A 44 12.35 -8.45 -8.45
N LEU A 45 13.56 -8.15 -8.97
CA LEU A 45 13.74 -7.16 -10.01
C LEU A 45 13.05 -7.58 -11.33
N ALA A 46 13.14 -8.85 -11.72
CA ALA A 46 12.45 -9.36 -12.91
C ALA A 46 10.92 -9.27 -12.77
N TRP A 47 10.40 -9.57 -11.57
CA TRP A 47 8.97 -9.43 -11.29
C TRP A 47 8.52 -7.96 -11.32
N ILE A 48 9.26 -7.04 -10.69
CA ILE A 48 8.99 -5.60 -10.73
C ILE A 48 9.07 -5.08 -12.17
N ASP A 49 10.07 -5.48 -12.98
CA ASP A 49 10.18 -5.12 -14.40
C ASP A 49 8.91 -5.53 -15.17
N ALA A 50 8.38 -6.73 -14.89
CA ALA A 50 7.16 -7.24 -15.54
C ALA A 50 5.89 -6.48 -15.08
N LEU A 51 5.78 -6.11 -13.80
CA LEU A 51 4.69 -5.28 -13.28
C LEU A 51 4.70 -3.88 -13.91
N VAL A 52 5.87 -3.26 -14.03
CA VAL A 52 6.01 -1.95 -14.70
C VAL A 52 5.64 -2.07 -16.18
N ALA A 53 6.06 -3.14 -16.86
CA ALA A 53 5.68 -3.40 -18.25
C ALA A 53 4.17 -3.63 -18.44
N ALA A 54 3.48 -4.10 -17.39
CA ALA A 54 2.02 -4.21 -17.35
C ALA A 54 1.31 -2.85 -17.10
N GLY A 55 2.03 -1.78 -16.77
CA GLY A 55 1.46 -0.46 -16.55
C GLY A 55 1.29 -0.06 -15.08
N VAL A 56 1.77 -0.86 -14.13
CA VAL A 56 1.74 -0.51 -12.70
C VAL A 56 2.61 0.73 -12.47
N ARG A 57 2.06 1.73 -11.76
CA ARG A 57 2.70 3.04 -11.57
C ARG A 57 3.28 3.26 -10.18
N GLU A 58 2.76 2.56 -9.17
CA GLU A 58 3.27 2.57 -7.80
C GLU A 58 3.49 1.15 -7.32
N ILE A 59 4.67 0.89 -6.74
CA ILE A 59 5.00 -0.41 -6.15
C ILE A 59 5.66 -0.19 -4.80
N GLU A 60 5.16 -0.86 -3.77
CA GLU A 60 5.85 -0.96 -2.48
C GLU A 60 6.88 -2.09 -2.55
N VAL A 61 8.14 -1.73 -2.81
CA VAL A 61 9.19 -2.67 -3.20
C VAL A 61 9.91 -3.35 -2.05
N GLY A 62 9.66 -2.92 -0.82
CA GLY A 62 10.33 -3.51 0.34
C GLY A 62 10.15 -2.73 1.63
N SER A 63 10.92 -3.12 2.64
CA SER A 63 10.87 -2.54 3.99
C SER A 63 12.27 -2.37 4.56
N PHE A 64 12.48 -1.26 5.27
CA PHE A 64 13.71 -0.99 6.02
C PHE A 64 13.66 -1.48 7.49
N VAL A 65 12.86 -2.51 7.74
CA VAL A 65 12.94 -3.30 8.99
C VAL A 65 14.28 -4.03 9.04
N PRO A 66 14.92 -4.18 10.22
CA PRO A 66 16.19 -4.89 10.33
C PRO A 66 16.15 -6.30 9.72
N ALA A 67 17.16 -6.64 8.90
CA ALA A 67 17.23 -7.89 8.14
C ALA A 67 17.10 -9.18 8.98
N HIS A 68 17.56 -9.15 10.23
CA HIS A 68 17.43 -10.31 11.14
C HIS A 68 15.98 -10.56 11.60
N LEU A 69 15.10 -9.55 11.49
CA LEU A 69 13.67 -9.68 11.78
C LEU A 69 12.87 -10.03 10.53
N LEU A 70 13.33 -9.57 9.36
CA LEU A 70 12.64 -9.72 8.09
C LEU A 70 13.63 -10.04 6.96
N PRO A 71 14.18 -11.28 6.93
CA PRO A 71 15.20 -11.67 5.96
C PRO A 71 14.70 -11.61 4.51
N GLN A 72 13.39 -11.77 4.27
CA GLN A 72 12.79 -11.67 2.95
C GLN A 72 13.01 -10.31 2.27
N LEU A 73 13.21 -9.25 3.05
CA LEU A 73 13.35 -7.87 2.56
C LEU A 73 14.72 -7.25 2.92
N ALA A 74 15.71 -8.09 3.25
CA ALA A 74 17.04 -7.64 3.64
C ALA A 74 17.77 -6.82 2.56
N ASP A 75 17.40 -7.02 1.30
CA ASP A 75 17.96 -6.40 0.10
C ASP A 75 17.21 -5.14 -0.37
N THR A 76 16.24 -4.63 0.41
CA THR A 76 15.38 -3.50 0.02
C THR A 76 16.15 -2.30 -0.53
N GLY A 77 17.27 -1.91 0.09
CA GLY A 77 18.07 -0.78 -0.39
C GLY A 77 18.68 -1.01 -1.77
N GLU A 78 19.07 -2.24 -2.10
CA GLU A 78 19.54 -2.63 -3.45
C GLU A 78 18.41 -2.62 -4.45
N VAL A 79 17.24 -3.19 -4.09
CA VAL A 79 16.05 -3.20 -4.93
C VAL A 79 15.62 -1.79 -5.28
N VAL A 80 15.50 -0.87 -4.30
CA VAL A 80 15.12 0.53 -4.54
C VAL A 80 16.07 1.19 -5.54
N ARG A 81 17.39 1.14 -5.31
CA ARG A 81 18.37 1.76 -6.22
C ARG A 81 18.30 1.19 -7.63
N SER A 82 18.18 -0.14 -7.76
CA SER A 82 18.10 -0.82 -9.04
C SER A 82 16.82 -0.45 -9.80
N VAL A 83 15.69 -0.42 -9.11
CA VAL A 83 14.39 -0.06 -9.69
C VAL A 83 14.38 1.40 -10.14
N LYS A 84 14.87 2.32 -9.32
CA LYS A 84 14.96 3.76 -9.68
C LYS A 84 15.86 3.99 -10.90
N ALA A 85 16.95 3.24 -11.02
CA ALA A 85 17.84 3.32 -12.19
C ALA A 85 17.19 2.79 -13.48
N ARG A 86 16.39 1.72 -13.41
CA ARG A 86 15.72 1.10 -14.55
C ARG A 86 14.43 1.81 -14.93
N HIS A 87 13.66 2.23 -13.92
CA HIS A 87 12.31 2.76 -14.06
C HIS A 87 12.18 4.12 -13.35
N PRO A 88 12.82 5.19 -13.86
CA PRO A 88 12.84 6.50 -13.18
C PRO A 88 11.45 7.14 -13.03
N ARG A 89 10.44 6.63 -13.74
CA ARG A 89 9.05 7.10 -13.65
C ARG A 89 8.16 6.28 -12.71
N LEU A 90 8.65 5.10 -12.25
CA LEU A 90 7.91 4.34 -11.26
C LEU A 90 7.95 5.07 -9.91
N HIS A 91 6.79 5.17 -9.25
CA HIS A 91 6.70 5.65 -7.88
C HIS A 91 7.05 4.49 -6.92
N VAL A 92 8.20 4.61 -6.28
CA VAL A 92 8.75 3.55 -5.44
C VAL A 92 8.42 3.84 -3.98
N ALA A 93 7.47 3.09 -3.43
CA ALA A 93 7.11 3.13 -2.02
C ALA A 93 7.91 2.09 -1.21
N VAL A 94 8.16 2.40 0.05
CA VAL A 94 8.80 1.50 1.02
C VAL A 94 8.26 1.70 2.42
N LEU A 95 8.17 0.62 3.20
CA LEU A 95 7.84 0.69 4.61
C LEU A 95 9.08 1.05 5.44
N VAL A 96 8.93 2.01 6.36
CA VAL A 96 9.97 2.42 7.30
C VAL A 96 9.48 2.27 8.74
N PRO A 97 10.19 1.52 9.61
CA PRO A 97 9.74 1.28 10.98
C PRO A 97 10.09 2.43 11.96
N ASN A 98 10.96 3.37 11.55
CA ASN A 98 11.51 4.44 12.38
C ASN A 98 12.37 5.41 11.56
N ALA A 99 12.89 6.47 12.20
CA ALA A 99 13.75 7.47 11.57
C ALA A 99 15.01 6.87 10.91
N LYS A 100 15.66 5.87 11.52
CA LYS A 100 16.83 5.20 10.91
C LYS A 100 16.48 4.47 9.62
N GLY A 101 15.30 3.83 9.57
CA GLY A 101 14.79 3.23 8.33
C GLY A 101 14.48 4.28 7.27
N ALA A 102 13.92 5.42 7.70
CA ALA A 102 13.65 6.55 6.80
C ALA A 102 14.93 7.15 6.19
N GLU A 103 15.99 7.35 6.99
CA GLU A 103 17.30 7.78 6.49
C GLU A 103 17.84 6.85 5.39
N ALA A 104 17.76 5.53 5.63
CA ALA A 104 18.22 4.54 4.67
C ALA A 104 17.37 4.52 3.39
N ALA A 105 16.05 4.70 3.51
CA ALA A 105 15.11 4.78 2.39
C ALA A 105 15.35 6.03 1.54
N ILE A 106 15.54 7.19 2.17
CA ILE A 106 15.89 8.45 1.51
C ILE A 106 17.21 8.30 0.76
N ALA A 107 18.24 7.75 1.40
CA ALA A 107 19.55 7.51 0.78
C ALA A 107 19.49 6.50 -0.38
N ALA A 108 18.52 5.59 -0.39
CA ALA A 108 18.28 4.66 -1.49
C ALA A 108 17.50 5.29 -2.66
N GLY A 109 16.81 6.42 -2.45
CA GLY A 109 16.05 7.15 -3.45
C GLY A 109 14.57 6.72 -3.55
N ALA A 110 13.97 6.28 -2.46
CA ALA A 110 12.52 6.00 -2.41
C ALA A 110 11.70 7.29 -2.61
N ASP A 111 10.56 7.18 -3.29
CA ASP A 111 9.65 8.30 -3.56
C ASP A 111 8.58 8.46 -2.46
N LYS A 112 8.23 7.37 -1.77
CA LYS A 112 7.23 7.36 -0.70
C LYS A 112 7.72 6.53 0.48
N LEU A 113 7.56 7.07 1.68
CA LEU A 113 7.84 6.41 2.96
C LEU A 113 6.52 6.13 3.66
N THR A 114 6.26 4.87 4.01
CA THR A 114 5.07 4.46 4.75
C THR A 114 5.49 4.05 6.16
N LEU A 115 4.98 4.74 7.19
CA LEU A 115 5.21 4.37 8.59
C LEU A 115 3.95 3.75 9.19
N PRO A 116 4.01 2.50 9.67
CA PRO A 116 2.85 1.84 10.26
C PRO A 116 2.55 2.37 11.67
N LEU A 117 1.27 2.70 11.92
CA LEU A 117 0.70 2.99 13.23
C LEU A 117 -0.54 2.12 13.44
N SER A 118 -0.55 1.22 14.40
CA SER A 118 -1.75 0.41 14.65
C SER A 118 -2.80 1.18 15.45
N ALA A 119 -4.06 1.15 15.02
CA ALA A 119 -5.17 1.74 15.78
C ALA A 119 -5.43 1.00 17.11
N SER A 120 -5.09 -0.30 17.17
CA SER A 120 -5.03 -1.09 18.42
C SER A 120 -3.67 -0.92 19.08
N GLU A 121 -3.63 -0.36 20.28
CA GLU A 121 -2.35 -0.18 21.01
C GLU A 121 -1.76 -1.54 21.42
N THR A 122 -2.60 -2.51 21.79
CA THR A 122 -2.17 -3.89 22.07
C THR A 122 -1.47 -4.51 20.85
N HIS A 123 -2.02 -4.30 19.64
CA HIS A 123 -1.39 -4.76 18.41
C HIS A 123 -0.09 -3.98 18.13
N SER A 124 -0.05 -2.66 18.38
CA SER A 124 1.16 -1.84 18.26
C SER A 124 2.29 -2.37 19.13
N LEU A 125 2.01 -2.65 20.41
CA LEU A 125 2.98 -3.20 21.35
C LEU A 125 3.49 -4.59 20.90
N LYS A 126 2.60 -5.44 20.38
CA LYS A 126 2.98 -6.79 19.93
C LYS A 126 3.77 -6.77 18.62
N ASN A 127 3.37 -5.95 17.65
CA ASN A 127 3.93 -5.92 16.30
C ASN A 127 5.14 -4.97 16.18
N LEU A 128 5.01 -3.75 16.70
CA LEU A 128 6.04 -2.71 16.61
C LEU A 128 6.88 -2.58 17.89
N ARG A 129 6.45 -3.21 19.00
CA ARG A 129 7.01 -3.06 20.35
C ARG A 129 7.02 -1.59 20.81
N ARG A 130 6.02 -0.81 20.41
CA ARG A 130 5.89 0.63 20.68
C ARG A 130 4.47 0.98 21.08
N THR A 131 4.35 1.92 22.00
CA THR A 131 3.10 2.63 22.28
C THR A 131 2.79 3.63 21.16
N HIS A 132 1.55 4.14 21.08
CA HIS A 132 1.20 5.21 20.15
C HIS A 132 2.10 6.44 20.33
N ALA A 133 2.39 6.84 21.58
CA ALA A 133 3.28 7.96 21.86
C ALA A 133 4.67 7.77 21.23
N GLN A 134 5.26 6.59 21.41
CA GLN A 134 6.57 6.26 20.82
C GLN A 134 6.55 6.24 19.28
N VAL A 135 5.43 5.82 18.66
CA VAL A 135 5.30 5.89 17.20
C VAL A 135 5.20 7.35 16.75
N PHE A 136 4.45 8.20 17.45
CA PHE A 136 4.38 9.64 17.15
C PHE A 136 5.73 10.35 17.32
N ASP A 137 6.57 9.93 18.28
CA ASP A 137 7.95 10.43 18.40
C ASP A 137 8.78 10.07 17.15
N GLU A 138 8.61 8.87 16.58
CA GLU A 138 9.27 8.51 15.31
C GLU A 138 8.73 9.32 14.13
N VAL A 139 7.41 9.57 14.07
CA VAL A 139 6.82 10.46 13.04
C VAL A 139 7.47 11.83 13.10
N ALA A 140 7.56 12.43 14.28
CA ALA A 140 8.17 13.76 14.44
C ALA A 140 9.64 13.78 13.97
N ARG A 141 10.43 12.75 14.30
CA ARG A 141 11.82 12.62 13.86
C ARG A 141 11.93 12.48 12.33
N ILE A 142 11.04 11.70 11.71
CA ILE A 142 11.03 11.54 10.25
C ILE A 142 10.65 12.86 9.58
N VAL A 143 9.65 13.57 10.10
CA VAL A 143 9.27 14.90 9.58
C VAL A 143 10.43 15.90 9.69
N GLU A 144 11.18 15.88 10.78
CA GLU A 144 12.40 16.69 10.93
C GLU A 144 13.44 16.36 9.86
N LEU A 145 13.73 15.06 9.62
CA LEU A 145 14.62 14.62 8.54
C LEU A 145 14.15 15.11 7.17
N LEU A 146 12.86 14.96 6.88
CA LEU A 146 12.27 15.37 5.61
C LEU A 146 12.27 16.89 5.41
N SER A 147 12.16 17.67 6.48
CA SER A 147 12.19 19.14 6.43
C SER A 147 13.53 19.72 5.98
N ALA A 148 14.61 18.95 6.13
CA ALA A 148 15.94 19.32 5.66
C ALA A 148 16.15 19.09 4.15
N ILE A 149 15.19 18.40 3.47
CA ILE A 149 15.29 18.07 2.05
C ILE A 149 14.48 19.10 1.25
N PRO A 150 15.02 19.63 0.12
CA PRO A 150 14.27 20.53 -0.74
C PRO A 150 12.93 19.91 -1.19
N ALA A 151 11.84 20.68 -1.17
CA ALA A 151 10.48 20.21 -1.39
C ALA A 151 10.30 19.37 -2.67
N GLY A 152 11.04 19.69 -3.77
CA GLY A 152 10.97 18.93 -5.03
C GLY A 152 11.76 17.62 -5.05
N GLN A 153 12.49 17.29 -3.98
CA GLN A 153 13.31 16.08 -3.84
C GLN A 153 12.89 15.24 -2.63
N ARG A 154 11.98 15.77 -1.82
CA ARG A 154 11.51 15.13 -0.61
C ARG A 154 10.55 13.99 -0.97
N PRO A 155 10.77 12.76 -0.46
CA PRO A 155 9.78 11.70 -0.59
C PRO A 155 8.47 12.08 0.12
N GLN A 156 7.36 11.56 -0.40
CA GLN A 156 6.07 11.63 0.27
C GLN A 156 6.12 10.82 1.57
N PHE A 157 5.40 11.27 2.60
CA PHE A 157 5.38 10.58 3.89
C PHE A 157 3.95 10.25 4.31
N GLU A 158 3.65 8.96 4.33
CA GLU A 158 2.36 8.40 4.73
C GLU A 158 2.41 7.83 6.14
N GLY A 159 1.42 8.19 6.95
CA GLY A 159 1.09 7.48 8.19
C GLY A 159 0.02 6.40 7.92
N ALA A 160 0.40 5.12 7.88
CA ALA A 160 -0.51 4.02 7.61
C ALA A 160 -1.17 3.50 8.90
N VAL A 161 -2.47 3.76 9.08
CA VAL A 161 -3.24 3.32 10.26
C VAL A 161 -3.71 1.88 10.04
N SER A 162 -2.96 0.93 10.58
CA SER A 162 -3.32 -0.51 10.56
C SER A 162 -4.36 -0.84 11.62
N THR A 163 -5.04 -1.99 11.48
CA THR A 163 -6.17 -2.43 12.32
C THR A 163 -7.32 -1.40 12.42
N ALA A 164 -7.47 -0.54 11.41
CA ALA A 164 -8.44 0.55 11.43
C ALA A 164 -9.90 0.07 11.48
N PHE A 165 -10.18 -1.13 10.99
CA PHE A 165 -11.52 -1.70 10.91
C PHE A 165 -11.79 -2.80 11.94
N GLY A 166 -10.81 -3.08 12.79
CA GLY A 166 -10.88 -4.10 13.84
C GLY A 166 -9.56 -4.81 14.03
N CYS A 167 -9.38 -5.45 15.18
CA CYS A 167 -8.13 -6.06 15.62
C CYS A 167 -8.36 -7.48 16.14
N THR A 168 -7.51 -8.42 15.75
CA THR A 168 -7.58 -9.81 16.25
C THR A 168 -7.25 -9.94 17.73
N LEU A 169 -6.68 -8.91 18.36
CA LEU A 169 -6.30 -8.90 19.78
C LEU A 169 -7.29 -8.11 20.66
N GLU A 170 -7.81 -6.97 20.16
CA GLU A 170 -8.76 -6.12 20.90
C GLU A 170 -10.21 -6.32 20.45
N GLY A 171 -10.45 -6.95 19.30
CA GLY A 171 -11.78 -7.03 18.68
C GLY A 171 -12.15 -5.72 17.99
N GLU A 172 -13.18 -5.06 18.47
CA GLU A 172 -13.65 -3.79 17.93
C GLU A 172 -12.63 -2.67 18.19
N VAL A 173 -12.38 -1.86 17.18
CA VAL A 173 -11.59 -0.62 17.26
C VAL A 173 -12.55 0.56 17.06
N PRO A 174 -12.70 1.45 18.05
CA PRO A 174 -13.61 2.59 17.93
C PRO A 174 -13.23 3.51 16.75
N GLU A 175 -14.17 3.82 15.86
CA GLU A 175 -13.95 4.71 14.72
C GLU A 175 -13.38 6.07 15.13
N ALA A 176 -13.85 6.62 16.25
CA ALA A 176 -13.32 7.88 16.81
C ALA A 176 -11.83 7.82 17.16
N ARG A 177 -11.31 6.64 17.55
CA ARG A 177 -9.87 6.46 17.79
C ARG A 177 -9.10 6.56 16.47
N VAL A 178 -9.59 5.93 15.42
CA VAL A 178 -8.95 5.98 14.08
C VAL A 178 -8.90 7.42 13.57
N VAL A 179 -10.00 8.16 13.69
CA VAL A 179 -10.08 9.57 13.30
C VAL A 179 -9.06 10.40 14.10
N ALA A 180 -8.99 10.26 15.41
CA ALA A 180 -8.03 11.00 16.24
C ALA A 180 -6.57 10.69 15.90
N LEU A 181 -6.25 9.43 15.53
CA LEU A 181 -4.92 9.05 15.08
C LEU A 181 -4.59 9.69 13.73
N ALA A 182 -5.53 9.71 12.78
CA ALA A 182 -5.37 10.36 11.49
C ALA A 182 -5.13 11.87 11.63
N GLU A 183 -5.94 12.57 12.43
CA GLU A 183 -5.75 13.99 12.75
C GLU A 183 -4.35 14.24 13.35
N ARG A 184 -3.91 13.38 14.26
CA ARG A 184 -2.60 13.53 14.91
C ARG A 184 -1.44 13.33 13.94
N LEU A 185 -1.53 12.34 13.01
CA LEU A 185 -0.51 12.10 11.98
C LEU A 185 -0.36 13.32 11.05
N ILE A 186 -1.48 13.88 10.58
CA ILE A 186 -1.46 15.07 9.73
C ILE A 186 -0.93 16.30 10.51
N ALA A 187 -1.35 16.47 11.75
CA ALA A 187 -0.87 17.58 12.59
C ALA A 187 0.64 17.49 12.89
N LEU A 188 1.23 16.30 12.89
CA LEU A 188 2.66 16.10 13.04
C LEU A 188 3.44 16.32 11.74
N GLY A 189 2.79 16.35 10.57
CA GLY A 189 3.41 16.66 9.29
C GLY A 189 3.50 15.49 8.32
N CYS A 190 2.73 14.40 8.52
CA CYS A 190 2.50 13.44 7.45
C CYS A 190 1.79 14.13 6.28
N ASP A 191 2.15 13.78 5.06
CA ASP A 191 1.52 14.30 3.84
C ASP A 191 0.13 13.70 3.65
N GLU A 192 -0.01 12.41 3.99
CA GLU A 192 -1.26 11.65 3.87
C GLU A 192 -1.38 10.57 4.95
N VAL A 193 -2.58 10.00 5.05
CA VAL A 193 -2.92 8.87 5.92
C VAL A 193 -3.55 7.78 5.07
N GLY A 194 -3.07 6.55 5.20
CA GLY A 194 -3.72 5.33 4.69
C GLY A 194 -4.49 4.60 5.80
N LEU A 195 -5.58 3.93 5.46
CA LEU A 195 -6.30 3.05 6.39
C LEU A 195 -6.18 1.60 5.96
N SER A 196 -5.82 0.70 6.89
CA SER A 196 -5.61 -0.71 6.57
C SER A 196 -6.57 -1.63 7.34
N ASP A 197 -7.21 -2.53 6.61
CA ASP A 197 -7.98 -3.67 7.13
C ASP A 197 -7.08 -4.88 7.37
N THR A 198 -6.10 -4.72 8.26
CA THR A 198 -5.06 -5.72 8.57
C THR A 198 -5.60 -7.11 8.90
N SER A 199 -6.79 -7.19 9.49
CA SER A 199 -7.42 -8.42 9.96
C SER A 199 -8.55 -8.94 9.07
N GLY A 200 -8.88 -8.22 8.00
CA GLY A 200 -10.01 -8.54 7.14
C GLY A 200 -11.36 -8.50 7.89
N TYR A 201 -11.53 -7.54 8.81
CA TYR A 201 -12.75 -7.35 9.61
C TYR A 201 -13.68 -6.32 8.97
N ALA A 202 -13.19 -5.54 8.03
CA ALA A 202 -13.98 -4.50 7.35
C ALA A 202 -15.18 -5.09 6.62
N ASN A 203 -16.25 -4.30 6.60
CA ASN A 203 -17.40 -4.52 5.75
C ASN A 203 -17.78 -3.20 5.04
N PRO A 204 -18.54 -3.26 3.91
CA PRO A 204 -18.81 -2.08 3.11
C PRO A 204 -19.49 -0.92 3.87
N ALA A 205 -20.35 -1.22 4.84
CA ALA A 205 -21.01 -0.18 5.63
C ALA A 205 -20.02 0.53 6.56
N GLN A 206 -19.11 -0.22 7.17
CA GLN A 206 -18.05 0.33 8.02
C GLN A 206 -17.05 1.15 7.22
N VAL A 207 -16.62 0.67 6.03
CA VAL A 207 -15.73 1.42 5.14
C VAL A 207 -16.31 2.79 4.82
N ARG A 208 -17.59 2.85 4.38
CA ARG A 208 -18.25 4.15 4.07
C ARG A 208 -18.30 5.08 5.26
N ARG A 209 -18.61 4.59 6.45
CA ARG A 209 -18.71 5.44 7.66
C ARG A 209 -17.34 5.97 8.07
N LEU A 210 -16.35 5.08 8.19
CA LEU A 210 -15.02 5.45 8.68
C LEU A 210 -14.31 6.39 7.70
N VAL A 211 -14.32 6.09 6.39
CA VAL A 211 -13.72 6.96 5.37
C VAL A 211 -14.36 8.35 5.41
N LYS A 212 -15.69 8.45 5.43
CA LYS A 212 -16.38 9.76 5.55
C LYS A 212 -15.98 10.52 6.83
N ALA A 213 -15.83 9.82 7.95
CA ALA A 213 -15.44 10.44 9.22
C ALA A 213 -13.99 10.99 9.16
N VAL A 214 -13.06 10.19 8.57
CA VAL A 214 -11.67 10.63 8.41
C VAL A 214 -11.58 11.77 7.38
N HIS A 215 -12.27 11.69 6.24
CA HIS A 215 -12.34 12.80 5.26
C HIS A 215 -12.87 14.10 5.86
N ALA A 216 -13.88 14.01 6.73
CA ALA A 216 -14.41 15.18 7.42
C ALA A 216 -13.41 15.82 8.40
N ALA A 217 -12.52 15.02 8.98
CA ALA A 217 -11.52 15.46 9.96
C ALA A 217 -10.25 16.04 9.32
N ILE A 218 -9.73 15.40 8.26
CA ILE A 218 -8.41 15.75 7.70
C ILE A 218 -8.43 16.23 6.24
N GLY A 219 -9.57 16.15 5.56
CA GLY A 219 -9.72 16.43 4.13
C GLY A 219 -9.55 15.18 3.26
N PRO A 220 -10.35 15.05 2.18
CA PRO A 220 -10.30 13.87 1.30
C PRO A 220 -8.96 13.75 0.53
N GLU A 221 -8.28 14.86 0.28
CA GLU A 221 -6.98 14.91 -0.39
C GLU A 221 -5.83 14.35 0.47
N ARG A 222 -6.06 14.17 1.78
CA ARG A 222 -5.08 13.65 2.72
C ARG A 222 -5.31 12.19 3.12
N MET A 223 -6.35 11.58 2.59
CA MET A 223 -6.64 10.17 2.77
C MET A 223 -7.23 9.62 1.47
N THR A 224 -6.38 9.26 0.53
CA THR A 224 -6.78 8.77 -0.79
C THR A 224 -6.73 7.25 -0.88
N GLY A 225 -6.04 6.57 0.04
CA GLY A 225 -5.67 5.17 -0.05
C GLY A 225 -6.32 4.25 0.99
N LEU A 226 -6.69 3.03 0.53
CA LEU A 226 -7.11 1.92 1.38
C LEU A 226 -6.30 0.66 1.09
N HIS A 227 -5.80 0.03 2.16
CA HIS A 227 -5.21 -1.29 2.14
C HIS A 227 -6.22 -2.31 2.70
N LEU A 228 -6.74 -3.18 1.85
CA LEU A 228 -7.84 -4.07 2.19
C LEU A 228 -7.44 -5.54 2.10
N HIS A 229 -7.83 -6.31 3.12
CA HIS A 229 -7.64 -7.76 3.14
C HIS A 229 -8.90 -8.52 2.71
N ASN A 230 -8.69 -9.61 1.99
CA ASN A 230 -9.75 -10.48 1.47
C ASN A 230 -9.99 -11.73 2.34
N THR A 231 -9.54 -11.72 3.58
CA THR A 231 -9.59 -12.84 4.53
C THR A 231 -10.97 -13.49 4.64
N ARG A 232 -12.04 -12.71 4.49
CA ARG A 232 -13.45 -13.18 4.54
C ARG A 232 -14.20 -12.95 3.23
N GLY A 233 -13.50 -12.74 2.12
CA GLY A 233 -14.11 -12.55 0.80
C GLY A 233 -14.80 -11.20 0.60
N LEU A 234 -14.56 -10.21 1.47
CA LEU A 234 -15.18 -8.88 1.38
C LEU A 234 -14.28 -7.82 0.74
N GLY A 235 -13.04 -8.17 0.37
CA GLY A 235 -12.06 -7.21 -0.11
C GLY A 235 -12.56 -6.33 -1.26
N LEU A 236 -13.03 -6.94 -2.36
CA LEU A 236 -13.54 -6.20 -3.51
C LEU A 236 -14.84 -5.43 -3.22
N ALA A 237 -15.72 -5.97 -2.37
CA ALA A 237 -16.91 -5.23 -1.93
C ALA A 237 -16.55 -4.00 -1.12
N ASN A 238 -15.48 -4.06 -0.32
CA ASN A 238 -14.95 -2.93 0.42
C ASN A 238 -14.28 -1.89 -0.50
N VAL A 239 -13.65 -2.33 -1.61
CA VAL A 239 -13.15 -1.41 -2.65
C VAL A 239 -14.30 -0.59 -3.24
N VAL A 240 -15.41 -1.25 -3.65
CA VAL A 240 -16.58 -0.54 -4.18
C VAL A 240 -17.11 0.47 -3.17
N ALA A 241 -17.19 0.09 -1.89
CA ALA A 241 -17.61 1.01 -0.84
C ALA A 241 -16.64 2.20 -0.64
N GLY A 242 -15.35 1.99 -0.83
CA GLY A 242 -14.32 3.05 -0.83
C GLY A 242 -14.48 4.02 -2.00
N LEU A 243 -14.68 3.50 -3.22
CA LEU A 243 -14.94 4.31 -4.41
C LEU A 243 -16.15 5.24 -4.25
N GLU A 244 -17.25 4.71 -3.69
CA GLU A 244 -18.48 5.48 -3.45
C GLU A 244 -18.30 6.67 -2.51
N VAL A 245 -17.23 6.68 -1.71
CA VAL A 245 -16.92 7.76 -0.76
C VAL A 245 -15.65 8.54 -1.12
N GLY A 246 -15.15 8.36 -2.35
CA GLY A 246 -14.09 9.19 -2.93
C GLY A 246 -12.67 8.66 -2.73
N VAL A 247 -12.49 7.40 -2.35
CA VAL A 247 -11.16 6.77 -2.35
C VAL A 247 -10.73 6.49 -3.78
N THR A 248 -9.49 6.81 -4.12
CA THR A 248 -8.93 6.68 -5.48
C THR A 248 -7.67 5.82 -5.55
N THR A 249 -7.17 5.34 -4.41
CA THR A 249 -5.97 4.48 -4.35
C THR A 249 -6.28 3.19 -3.58
N PHE A 250 -5.93 2.05 -4.14
CA PHE A 250 -6.11 0.76 -3.48
C PHE A 250 -4.85 -0.08 -3.58
N ASP A 251 -4.40 -0.58 -2.43
CA ASP A 251 -3.32 -1.55 -2.36
C ASP A 251 -3.84 -2.94 -2.76
N SER A 252 -3.02 -3.67 -3.50
CA SER A 252 -3.29 -5.07 -3.85
C SER A 252 -1.99 -5.85 -4.00
N SER A 253 -2.06 -7.16 -3.96
CA SER A 253 -0.91 -8.03 -4.16
C SER A 253 -1.17 -8.98 -5.33
N GLN A 254 -0.24 -9.03 -6.27
CA GLN A 254 -0.34 -9.95 -7.40
C GLN A 254 -0.46 -11.40 -6.90
N GLY A 255 -1.46 -12.11 -7.43
CA GLY A 255 -1.78 -13.45 -6.97
C GLY A 255 -2.25 -13.55 -5.52
N GLY A 256 -2.56 -12.43 -4.84
CA GLY A 256 -2.88 -12.42 -3.42
C GLY A 256 -1.73 -13.00 -2.57
N LEU A 257 -0.50 -12.86 -3.07
CA LEU A 257 0.70 -13.39 -2.40
C LEU A 257 0.74 -12.94 -0.95
N GLY A 258 1.16 -13.84 -0.07
CA GLY A 258 1.35 -13.56 1.34
C GLY A 258 0.16 -13.92 2.20
N GLY A 259 -0.78 -14.75 1.74
CA GLY A 259 -1.86 -15.36 2.53
C GLY A 259 -2.23 -14.69 3.86
N CYS A 260 -3.34 -14.96 4.43
CA CYS A 260 -3.68 -14.38 5.73
C CYS A 260 -3.20 -15.27 6.88
N PRO A 261 -2.27 -14.83 7.76
CA PRO A 261 -1.83 -15.63 8.90
C PRO A 261 -2.97 -15.93 9.89
N PHE A 262 -4.10 -15.20 9.79
CA PHE A 262 -5.28 -15.37 10.64
C PHE A 262 -6.40 -16.22 10.01
N ALA A 263 -6.23 -16.63 8.74
CA ALA A 263 -7.17 -17.48 8.03
C ALA A 263 -6.44 -18.35 7.00
N PRO A 264 -5.96 -19.54 7.38
CA PRO A 264 -5.31 -20.46 6.48
C PRO A 264 -6.16 -20.74 5.23
N GLY A 265 -5.58 -20.63 4.03
CA GLY A 265 -6.28 -20.84 2.76
C GLY A 265 -7.01 -19.62 2.19
N ALA A 266 -7.00 -18.48 2.87
CA ALA A 266 -7.47 -17.20 2.32
C ALA A 266 -6.28 -16.36 1.80
N SER A 267 -6.50 -15.60 0.71
CA SER A 267 -5.57 -14.54 0.34
C SER A 267 -5.55 -13.49 1.47
N GLY A 268 -4.38 -12.94 1.80
CA GLY A 268 -4.29 -11.80 2.72
C GLY A 268 -4.80 -10.55 2.02
N ASN A 269 -3.98 -9.99 1.15
CA ASN A 269 -4.33 -8.85 0.30
C ASN A 269 -5.41 -9.22 -0.74
N ILE A 270 -6.14 -8.22 -1.22
CA ILE A 270 -6.93 -8.37 -2.45
C ILE A 270 -5.97 -8.67 -3.61
N VAL A 271 -6.46 -9.51 -4.54
CA VAL A 271 -5.69 -9.95 -5.71
C VAL A 271 -5.64 -8.84 -6.76
N THR A 272 -4.46 -8.46 -7.22
CA THR A 272 -4.29 -7.36 -8.18
C THR A 272 -5.03 -7.62 -9.48
N GLU A 273 -4.97 -8.84 -10.01
CA GLU A 273 -5.65 -9.21 -11.25
C GLU A 273 -7.18 -9.06 -11.13
N ASP A 274 -7.75 -9.50 -10.01
CA ASP A 274 -9.19 -9.41 -9.77
C ASP A 274 -9.64 -7.96 -9.53
N LEU A 275 -8.82 -7.18 -8.82
CA LEU A 275 -9.07 -5.75 -8.59
C LEU A 275 -9.07 -4.97 -9.89
N VAL A 276 -8.02 -5.12 -10.71
CA VAL A 276 -7.90 -4.42 -12.00
C VAL A 276 -9.05 -4.82 -12.93
N PHE A 277 -9.37 -6.11 -13.03
CA PHE A 277 -10.51 -6.55 -13.82
C PHE A 277 -11.83 -5.90 -13.36
N MET A 278 -12.10 -5.87 -12.07
CA MET A 278 -13.32 -5.27 -11.53
C MET A 278 -13.41 -3.77 -11.86
N LEU A 279 -12.32 -3.02 -11.65
CA LEU A 279 -12.27 -1.59 -11.92
C LEU A 279 -12.49 -1.29 -13.40
N GLU A 280 -11.76 -1.97 -14.29
CA GLU A 280 -11.90 -1.82 -15.75
C GLU A 280 -13.30 -2.22 -16.25
N ALA A 281 -13.89 -3.29 -15.69
CA ALA A 281 -15.26 -3.71 -15.99
C ALA A 281 -16.32 -2.68 -15.52
N MET A 282 -16.02 -1.90 -14.49
CA MET A 282 -16.84 -0.78 -14.02
C MET A 282 -16.66 0.49 -14.86
N GLY A 283 -15.75 0.48 -15.84
CA GLY A 283 -15.44 1.65 -16.68
C GLY A 283 -14.47 2.62 -16.02
N LEU A 284 -13.71 2.18 -15.02
CA LEU A 284 -12.67 2.97 -14.33
C LEU A 284 -11.30 2.59 -14.89
N ASN A 285 -10.61 3.55 -15.49
CA ASN A 285 -9.31 3.35 -16.10
C ASN A 285 -8.22 3.24 -15.00
N THR A 286 -7.53 2.09 -14.96
CA THR A 286 -6.38 1.86 -14.08
C THR A 286 -5.04 2.10 -14.78
N GLY A 287 -5.03 2.12 -16.11
CA GLY A 287 -3.83 2.15 -16.94
C GLY A 287 -3.05 0.82 -16.97
N ILE A 288 -3.59 -0.25 -16.37
CA ILE A 288 -2.91 -1.55 -16.23
C ILE A 288 -3.42 -2.54 -17.28
N ASP A 289 -2.50 -3.24 -17.93
CA ASP A 289 -2.79 -4.29 -18.90
C ASP A 289 -2.95 -5.66 -18.23
N LEU A 290 -4.15 -6.26 -18.30
CA LEU A 290 -4.44 -7.56 -17.71
C LEU A 290 -3.61 -8.70 -18.32
N ASP A 291 -3.34 -8.67 -19.62
CA ASP A 291 -2.43 -9.62 -20.25
C ASP A 291 -0.99 -9.43 -19.76
N GLY A 292 -0.60 -8.18 -19.50
CA GLY A 292 0.66 -7.82 -18.85
C GLY A 292 0.77 -8.40 -17.45
N LEU A 293 -0.30 -8.28 -16.64
CA LEU A 293 -0.37 -8.88 -15.30
C LEU A 293 -0.26 -10.42 -15.37
N ALA A 294 -0.90 -11.07 -16.35
CA ALA A 294 -0.78 -12.52 -16.53
C ALA A 294 0.67 -12.93 -16.80
N ARG A 295 1.42 -12.15 -17.61
CA ARG A 295 2.86 -12.38 -17.83
C ARG A 295 3.68 -12.13 -16.55
N ALA A 296 3.41 -11.09 -15.80
CA ALA A 296 4.06 -10.80 -14.51
C ALA A 296 3.80 -11.93 -13.49
N ARG A 297 2.57 -12.46 -13.46
CA ARG A 297 2.20 -13.60 -12.61
C ARG A 297 3.00 -14.86 -12.94
N ALA A 298 3.30 -15.12 -14.21
CA ALA A 298 4.16 -16.24 -14.59
C ALA A 298 5.58 -16.09 -14.02
N VAL A 299 6.15 -14.87 -14.08
CA VAL A 299 7.45 -14.56 -13.47
C VAL A 299 7.43 -14.80 -11.96
N LEU A 300 6.36 -14.37 -11.28
CA LEU A 300 6.17 -14.60 -9.84
C LEU A 300 6.09 -16.11 -9.50
N ALA A 301 5.28 -16.86 -10.25
CA ALA A 301 5.11 -18.31 -10.06
C ALA A 301 6.42 -19.08 -10.24
N ASP A 302 7.21 -18.72 -11.26
CA ASP A 302 8.53 -19.33 -11.51
C ASP A 302 9.53 -19.00 -10.41
N ALA A 303 9.45 -17.81 -9.82
CA ALA A 303 10.35 -17.37 -8.76
C ALA A 303 10.00 -17.95 -7.37
N LEU A 304 8.74 -18.34 -7.16
CA LEU A 304 8.22 -18.91 -5.90
C LEU A 304 7.47 -20.23 -6.16
N PRO A 305 8.15 -21.27 -6.64
CA PRO A 305 7.51 -22.54 -6.90
C PRO A 305 6.94 -23.14 -5.59
N GLY A 306 5.64 -23.44 -5.61
CA GLY A 306 4.93 -24.03 -4.47
C GLY A 306 4.26 -23.03 -3.53
N GLU A 307 4.47 -21.72 -3.69
CA GLU A 307 3.64 -20.72 -3.00
C GLU A 307 2.27 -20.62 -3.69
N PRO A 308 1.16 -20.64 -2.91
CA PRO A 308 -0.16 -20.53 -3.49
C PRO A 308 -0.39 -19.11 -4.03
N LEU A 309 -0.84 -19.03 -5.29
CA LEU A 309 -1.28 -17.79 -5.91
C LEU A 309 -2.79 -17.87 -6.15
N TYR A 310 -3.51 -16.89 -5.64
CA TYR A 310 -4.96 -16.80 -5.71
C TYR A 310 -5.41 -15.92 -6.88
N GLY A 311 -6.69 -15.91 -7.18
CA GLY A 311 -7.33 -15.02 -8.14
C GLY A 311 -8.38 -15.72 -8.97
N PHE A 312 -9.54 -15.10 -9.14
CA PHE A 312 -10.64 -15.63 -9.96
C PHE A 312 -10.40 -15.37 -11.45
N VAL A 313 -9.85 -14.18 -11.78
CA VAL A 313 -9.58 -13.81 -13.18
C VAL A 313 -8.50 -14.68 -13.82
N PRO A 314 -7.37 -14.98 -13.15
CA PRO A 314 -6.39 -15.93 -13.68
C PRO A 314 -6.96 -17.31 -13.97
N ASP A 315 -7.92 -17.79 -13.16
CA ASP A 315 -8.52 -19.12 -13.30
C ASP A 315 -9.64 -19.16 -14.36
N ALA A 316 -10.48 -18.13 -14.40
CA ALA A 316 -11.64 -18.07 -15.29
C ALA A 316 -11.36 -17.46 -16.67
N GLY A 317 -10.31 -16.67 -16.78
CA GLY A 317 -10.04 -15.83 -17.94
C GLY A 317 -10.96 -14.62 -18.07
N LEU A 318 -10.73 -13.79 -19.08
CA LEU A 318 -11.56 -12.62 -19.35
C LEU A 318 -12.84 -13.01 -20.09
N PRO A 319 -13.99 -12.38 -19.82
CA PRO A 319 -15.23 -12.61 -20.55
C PRO A 319 -15.07 -12.29 -22.04
N LEU A 320 -15.76 -13.06 -22.89
CA LEU A 320 -15.77 -12.82 -24.34
C LEU A 320 -16.28 -11.39 -24.62
N GLY A 321 -15.46 -10.62 -25.36
CA GLY A 321 -15.79 -9.23 -25.70
C GLY A 321 -15.50 -8.22 -24.58
N PHE A 322 -14.78 -8.61 -23.53
CA PHE A 322 -14.31 -7.66 -22.53
C PHE A 322 -13.51 -6.52 -23.17
N ARG A 323 -13.81 -5.30 -22.76
CA ARG A 323 -13.08 -4.09 -23.17
C ARG A 323 -12.66 -3.33 -21.92
N ARG A 324 -11.42 -2.89 -21.91
CA ARG A 324 -10.92 -2.01 -20.85
C ARG A 324 -11.61 -0.65 -20.91
N ALA A 325 -11.61 0.07 -19.80
CA ALA A 325 -11.92 1.48 -19.76
C ALA A 325 -10.97 2.27 -20.68
N ALA A 326 -11.45 3.32 -21.32
CA ALA A 326 -10.71 4.10 -22.30
C ALA A 326 -10.09 5.36 -21.68
#